data_0db9d6253e59d973e03927664271ed15
#
_entry.id   0db9d6253e59d973e03927664271ed15
#
_cell.length_a   1.000
_cell.length_b   1.000
_cell.length_c   1.000
_cell.angle_alpha   90.00
_cell.angle_beta   90.00
_cell.angle_gamma   90.00
#
_symmetry.space_group_name_H-M   'P 1'
#
loop_
_entity.id
_entity.type
_entity.pdbx_description
1 polymer ?
#
loop_
_entity_poly.entity_id
_entity_poly.type
_entity_poly.pdbx_seq_one_letter_code
_entity_poly.pdbx_strand_id
1 'polypeptide(L)'
;PRGMAFGAGRIRERGLRPGLWFAPFLVTADSPLFQMRPDWVLRDGEGRPVRAGFNWGRPLYALDAGNEEVVEWAADLVRKALAWGYDYLKLDFLYAAALPGAEGEARYRRAMARLREAAGEAYLLFCGAPVLASLGLADGLRVGPDVAPYWDNEERSFWLADPTGPGLRNALRSTLHRLWLMENVHVDPDVVYFRTRFNLLSPEEMRLQEALAHFTGFKATSDPPSWLLPEEKGRLEAFL
;
A
#
# COMPACT_ATOMS: atom_id res chain seq x y z
N PRO A 1 21.13 3.13 17.01
CA PRO A 1 20.05 3.64 16.12
C PRO A 1 19.26 4.75 16.83
N ARG A 2 18.99 5.86 16.15
CA ARG A 2 18.31 7.02 16.76
C ARG A 2 16.78 6.89 16.81
N GLY A 3 16.23 5.79 16.27
CA GLY A 3 14.80 5.46 16.33
C GLY A 3 13.91 6.21 15.32
N MET A 4 12.62 5.81 15.27
CA MET A 4 11.64 6.29 14.27
C MET A 4 11.31 7.78 14.46
N ALA A 5 11.15 8.23 15.70
CA ALA A 5 10.86 9.64 15.98
C ALA A 5 11.96 10.60 15.49
N PHE A 6 13.23 10.19 15.60
CA PHE A 6 14.34 10.95 15.03
C PHE A 6 14.20 11.06 13.49
N GLY A 7 13.84 9.97 12.82
CA GLY A 7 13.63 9.98 11.37
C GLY A 7 12.53 10.95 10.96
N ALA A 8 11.38 10.89 11.64
CA ALA A 8 10.26 11.80 11.39
C ALA A 8 10.66 13.27 11.61
N GLY A 9 11.38 13.57 12.69
CA GLY A 9 11.92 14.91 12.97
C GLY A 9 12.82 15.42 11.83
N ARG A 10 13.75 14.59 11.34
CA ARG A 10 14.65 14.96 10.22
C ARG A 10 13.94 15.23 8.91
N ILE A 11 12.82 14.54 8.65
CA ILE A 11 11.98 14.78 7.46
C ILE A 11 11.30 16.16 7.60
N ARG A 12 10.71 16.44 8.77
CA ARG A 12 10.03 17.71 9.06
C ARG A 12 10.97 18.92 9.04
N GLU A 13 12.20 18.78 9.53
CA GLU A 13 13.22 19.83 9.45
C GLU A 13 13.52 20.27 8.02
N ARG A 14 13.17 19.46 7.02
CA ARG A 14 13.29 19.77 5.60
C ARG A 14 12.00 20.28 4.97
N GLY A 15 10.99 20.60 5.77
CA GLY A 15 9.68 21.04 5.29
C GLY A 15 8.82 19.94 4.66
N LEU A 16 9.18 18.67 4.87
CA LEU A 16 8.48 17.51 4.30
C LEU A 16 7.58 16.86 5.35
N ARG A 17 6.48 16.26 4.90
CA ARG A 17 5.57 15.46 5.73
C ARG A 17 6.08 14.02 5.84
N PRO A 18 6.34 13.50 7.05
CA PRO A 18 6.83 12.14 7.20
C PRO A 18 5.71 11.13 7.04
N GLY A 19 5.94 10.13 6.18
CA GLY A 19 5.04 9.00 5.96
C GLY A 19 5.64 7.68 6.45
N LEU A 20 4.77 6.73 6.81
CA LEU A 20 5.15 5.39 7.22
C LEU A 20 4.28 4.34 6.56
N TRP A 21 4.92 3.27 6.09
CA TRP A 21 4.27 2.08 5.52
C TRP A 21 4.29 0.93 6.51
N PHE A 22 3.18 0.20 6.67
CA PHE A 22 3.11 -1.09 7.36
C PHE A 22 1.88 -1.91 6.93
N ALA A 23 1.92 -3.22 7.21
CA ALA A 23 0.87 -4.17 6.88
C ALA A 23 0.26 -4.74 8.18
N PRO A 24 -0.81 -4.14 8.73
CA PRO A 24 -1.27 -4.43 10.09
C PRO A 24 -1.97 -5.78 10.26
N PHE A 25 -2.39 -6.45 9.18
CA PHE A 25 -3.14 -7.71 9.24
C PHE A 25 -2.43 -8.90 8.60
N LEU A 26 -1.11 -8.77 8.35
CA LEU A 26 -0.29 -9.86 7.83
C LEU A 26 0.82 -10.26 8.79
N VAL A 27 1.14 -11.53 8.79
CA VAL A 27 2.22 -12.09 9.59
C VAL A 27 2.91 -13.25 8.85
N THR A 28 4.20 -13.46 9.08
CA THR A 28 4.94 -14.64 8.64
C THR A 28 5.09 -15.64 9.80
N ALA A 29 5.17 -16.93 9.49
CA ALA A 29 5.23 -17.97 10.51
C ALA A 29 6.46 -17.86 11.44
N ASP A 30 7.55 -17.28 10.95
CA ASP A 30 8.78 -17.06 11.71
C ASP A 30 8.81 -15.74 12.46
N SER A 31 7.75 -14.92 12.39
CA SER A 31 7.68 -13.67 13.15
C SER A 31 7.44 -13.92 14.64
N PRO A 32 8.00 -13.07 15.52
CA PRO A 32 7.71 -13.17 16.95
C PRO A 32 6.20 -13.09 17.26
N LEU A 33 5.45 -12.27 16.52
CA LEU A 33 4.01 -12.12 16.72
C LEU A 33 3.26 -13.44 16.49
N PHE A 34 3.56 -14.15 15.39
CA PHE A 34 2.95 -15.44 15.09
C PHE A 34 3.22 -16.47 16.19
N GLN A 35 4.44 -16.45 16.74
CA GLN A 35 4.85 -17.40 17.78
C GLN A 35 4.26 -17.07 19.15
N MET A 36 4.20 -15.80 19.52
CA MET A 36 3.71 -15.36 20.83
C MET A 36 2.18 -15.30 20.91
N ARG A 37 1.52 -15.04 19.77
CA ARG A 37 0.07 -14.88 19.69
C ARG A 37 -0.54 -15.76 18.57
N PRO A 38 -0.39 -17.09 18.65
CA PRO A 38 -0.98 -18.01 17.66
C PRO A 38 -2.52 -17.94 17.65
N ASP A 39 -3.13 -17.45 18.71
CA ASP A 39 -4.56 -17.17 18.86
C ASP A 39 -5.03 -15.96 18.03
N TRP A 40 -4.12 -15.09 17.58
CA TRP A 40 -4.42 -13.95 16.72
C TRP A 40 -4.43 -14.30 15.23
N VAL A 41 -3.88 -15.46 14.87
CA VAL A 41 -3.82 -15.90 13.47
C VAL A 41 -5.18 -16.46 13.05
N LEU A 42 -5.71 -15.92 11.96
CA LEU A 42 -6.97 -16.39 11.38
C LEU A 42 -6.85 -17.88 11.00
N ARG A 43 -7.85 -18.69 11.35
CA ARG A 43 -7.88 -20.11 11.06
C ARG A 43 -9.10 -20.49 10.25
N ASP A 44 -8.94 -21.49 9.38
CA ASP A 44 -10.05 -22.12 8.66
C ASP A 44 -10.86 -23.08 9.55
N GLY A 45 -11.92 -23.68 8.98
CA GLY A 45 -12.76 -24.63 9.69
C GLY A 45 -12.06 -25.91 10.16
N GLU A 46 -10.84 -26.17 9.69
CA GLU A 46 -10.00 -27.31 10.11
C GLU A 46 -8.90 -26.87 11.11
N GLY A 47 -8.93 -25.60 11.54
CA GLY A 47 -7.96 -25.05 12.50
C GLY A 47 -6.60 -24.68 11.90
N ARG A 48 -6.45 -24.69 10.57
CA ARG A 48 -5.20 -24.33 9.89
C ARG A 48 -5.10 -22.82 9.70
N PRO A 49 -3.90 -22.23 9.84
CA PRO A 49 -3.69 -20.81 9.54
C PRO A 49 -4.12 -20.45 8.11
N VAL A 50 -4.93 -19.42 7.95
CA VAL A 50 -5.39 -18.94 6.64
C VAL A 50 -4.26 -18.22 5.94
N ARG A 51 -3.86 -18.78 4.78
CA ARG A 51 -2.84 -18.18 3.95
C ARG A 51 -3.41 -16.95 3.22
N ALA A 52 -2.75 -15.81 3.38
CA ALA A 52 -3.11 -14.54 2.77
C ALA A 52 -2.24 -14.15 1.56
N GLY A 53 -1.32 -15.02 1.14
CA GLY A 53 -0.48 -14.77 -0.02
C GLY A 53 0.93 -15.32 0.12
N PHE A 54 1.79 -14.87 -0.77
CA PHE A 54 3.22 -15.18 -0.78
C PHE A 54 3.98 -13.94 -1.24
N ASN A 55 4.89 -13.44 -0.42
CA ASN A 55 5.75 -12.32 -0.78
C ASN A 55 7.10 -12.43 -0.05
N TRP A 56 8.11 -11.76 -0.54
CA TRP A 56 9.49 -11.77 0.02
C TRP A 56 10.04 -13.18 0.26
N GLY A 57 9.69 -14.13 -0.63
CA GLY A 57 10.12 -15.53 -0.52
C GLY A 57 9.43 -16.33 0.60
N ARG A 58 8.32 -15.85 1.18
CA ARG A 58 7.64 -16.46 2.33
C ARG A 58 6.13 -16.48 2.18
N PRO A 59 5.43 -17.52 2.72
CA PRO A 59 4.00 -17.48 2.88
C PRO A 59 3.60 -16.42 3.92
N LEU A 60 2.53 -15.72 3.61
CA LEU A 60 1.91 -14.73 4.49
C LEU A 60 0.60 -15.31 5.05
N TYR A 61 0.33 -15.03 6.31
CA TYR A 61 -0.88 -15.47 7.01
C TYR A 61 -1.68 -14.27 7.48
N ALA A 62 -3.00 -14.39 7.48
CA ALA A 62 -3.89 -13.34 7.96
C ALA A 62 -3.97 -13.35 9.49
N LEU A 63 -4.00 -12.17 10.09
CA LEU A 63 -4.48 -11.97 11.45
C LEU A 63 -6.01 -11.87 11.45
N ASP A 64 -6.66 -12.36 12.50
CA ASP A 64 -8.12 -12.37 12.60
C ASP A 64 -8.68 -10.98 12.94
N ALA A 65 -9.14 -10.26 11.93
CA ALA A 65 -9.82 -8.98 12.13
C ALA A 65 -11.20 -9.08 12.82
N GLY A 66 -11.68 -10.29 13.11
CA GLY A 66 -12.83 -10.54 13.99
C GLY A 66 -12.47 -10.55 15.47
N ASN A 67 -11.19 -10.69 15.80
CA ASN A 67 -10.68 -10.63 17.16
C ASN A 67 -10.41 -9.17 17.56
N GLU A 68 -11.10 -8.69 18.61
CA GLU A 68 -10.97 -7.31 19.08
C GLU A 68 -9.55 -6.96 19.55
N GLU A 69 -8.81 -7.92 20.13
CA GLU A 69 -7.42 -7.69 20.53
C GLU A 69 -6.50 -7.44 19.32
N VAL A 70 -6.74 -8.13 18.20
CA VAL A 70 -6.00 -7.91 16.95
C VAL A 70 -6.27 -6.53 16.40
N VAL A 71 -7.54 -6.13 16.38
CA VAL A 71 -7.95 -4.81 15.88
C VAL A 71 -7.39 -3.70 16.75
N GLU A 72 -7.43 -3.85 18.06
CA GLU A 72 -6.86 -2.86 18.99
C GLU A 72 -5.34 -2.79 18.88
N TRP A 73 -4.65 -3.92 18.76
CA TRP A 73 -3.21 -3.95 18.47
C TRP A 73 -2.86 -3.22 17.17
N ALA A 74 -3.66 -3.41 16.11
CA ALA A 74 -3.46 -2.70 14.85
C ALA A 74 -3.69 -1.19 15.00
N ALA A 75 -4.69 -0.78 15.79
CA ALA A 75 -4.93 0.60 16.16
C ALA A 75 -3.77 1.20 17.00
N ASP A 76 -3.17 0.40 17.87
CA ASP A 76 -1.98 0.80 18.63
C ASP A 76 -0.77 1.02 17.74
N LEU A 77 -0.60 0.26 16.65
CA LEU A 77 0.45 0.54 15.65
C LEU A 77 0.24 1.91 15.00
N VAL A 78 -1.00 2.26 14.68
CA VAL A 78 -1.35 3.59 14.15
C VAL A 78 -0.99 4.68 15.17
N ARG A 79 -1.47 4.57 16.43
CA ARG A 79 -1.15 5.54 17.50
C ARG A 79 0.37 5.68 17.72
N LYS A 80 1.09 4.57 17.67
CA LYS A 80 2.55 4.54 17.82
C LYS A 80 3.26 5.27 16.67
N ALA A 81 2.78 5.09 15.42
CA ALA A 81 3.30 5.83 14.28
C ALA A 81 3.10 7.35 14.45
N LEU A 82 1.89 7.76 14.90
CA LEU A 82 1.59 9.16 15.22
C LEU A 82 2.47 9.71 16.34
N ALA A 83 2.66 8.94 17.40
CA ALA A 83 3.54 9.33 18.53
C ALA A 83 5.00 9.51 18.10
N TRP A 84 5.44 8.80 17.05
CA TRP A 84 6.77 9.02 16.44
C TRP A 84 6.80 10.24 15.51
N GLY A 85 5.63 10.82 15.19
CA GLY A 85 5.52 12.00 14.33
C GLY A 85 5.21 11.70 12.87
N TYR A 86 4.82 10.48 12.51
CA TYR A 86 4.35 10.14 11.17
C TYR A 86 2.83 10.35 11.08
N ASP A 87 2.39 11.20 10.19
CA ASP A 87 0.96 11.55 10.00
C ASP A 87 0.44 11.30 8.57
N TYR A 88 1.23 10.62 7.74
CA TYR A 88 0.84 10.03 6.46
C TYR A 88 1.11 8.52 6.55
N LEU A 89 0.05 7.71 6.62
CA LEU A 89 0.19 6.28 6.87
C LEU A 89 -0.33 5.48 5.67
N LYS A 90 0.57 4.73 5.03
CA LYS A 90 0.19 3.74 4.02
C LYS A 90 0.01 2.39 4.68
N LEU A 91 -1.25 1.94 4.76
CA LEU A 91 -1.65 0.64 5.29
C LEU A 91 -1.87 -0.34 4.15
N ASP A 92 -1.08 -1.41 4.13
CA ASP A 92 -1.03 -2.31 2.99
C ASP A 92 -1.56 -3.71 3.29
N PHE A 93 -1.82 -4.49 2.21
CA PHE A 93 -2.36 -5.84 2.25
C PHE A 93 -3.66 -5.94 3.05
N LEU A 94 -4.49 -4.89 3.00
CA LEU A 94 -5.68 -4.79 3.84
C LEU A 94 -6.76 -5.81 3.50
N TYR A 95 -6.69 -6.47 2.33
CA TYR A 95 -7.57 -7.60 1.99
C TYR A 95 -7.48 -8.74 3.00
N ALA A 96 -6.34 -8.86 3.71
CA ALA A 96 -6.17 -9.90 4.73
C ALA A 96 -7.21 -9.79 5.86
N ALA A 97 -7.64 -8.57 6.21
CA ALA A 97 -8.70 -8.33 7.20
C ALA A 97 -10.09 -8.73 6.71
N ALA A 98 -10.27 -8.97 5.39
CA ALA A 98 -11.52 -9.41 4.80
C ALA A 98 -11.61 -10.93 4.58
N LEU A 99 -10.55 -11.70 4.88
CA LEU A 99 -10.51 -13.16 4.73
C LEU A 99 -11.10 -13.85 5.97
N PRO A 100 -11.76 -15.03 5.81
CA PRO A 100 -12.50 -15.53 4.67
C PRO A 100 -14.01 -15.26 4.76
N GLY A 101 -14.74 -15.31 3.62
CA GLY A 101 -16.18 -15.58 3.55
C GLY A 101 -17.10 -14.36 3.66
N ALA A 102 -18.43 -14.65 3.74
CA ALA A 102 -19.49 -13.66 3.60
C ALA A 102 -19.49 -12.50 4.64
N GLU A 103 -18.92 -12.71 5.82
CA GLU A 103 -18.78 -11.67 6.84
C GLU A 103 -17.48 -10.87 6.74
N GLY A 104 -16.61 -11.23 5.79
CA GLY A 104 -15.29 -10.60 5.65
C GLY A 104 -15.34 -9.09 5.45
N GLU A 105 -16.28 -8.61 4.62
CA GLU A 105 -16.45 -7.17 4.40
C GLU A 105 -16.88 -6.43 5.67
N ALA A 106 -17.82 -6.97 6.41
CA ALA A 106 -18.30 -6.35 7.65
C ALA A 106 -17.19 -6.29 8.73
N ARG A 107 -16.40 -7.37 8.86
CA ARG A 107 -15.22 -7.38 9.75
C ARG A 107 -14.18 -6.37 9.30
N TYR A 108 -13.85 -6.36 8.01
CA TYR A 108 -12.95 -5.39 7.42
C TYR A 108 -13.38 -3.95 7.75
N ARG A 109 -14.64 -3.60 7.48
CA ARG A 109 -15.15 -2.24 7.74
C ARG A 109 -15.04 -1.86 9.22
N ARG A 110 -15.41 -2.76 10.14
CA ARG A 110 -15.26 -2.51 11.60
C ARG A 110 -13.80 -2.27 11.99
N ALA A 111 -12.88 -3.13 11.50
CA ALA A 111 -11.46 -2.98 11.76
C ALA A 111 -10.92 -1.64 11.20
N MET A 112 -11.23 -1.31 9.94
CA MET A 112 -10.78 -0.06 9.33
C MET A 112 -11.37 1.18 9.99
N ALA A 113 -12.63 1.14 10.43
CA ALA A 113 -13.24 2.22 11.21
C ALA A 113 -12.46 2.48 12.52
N ARG A 114 -12.06 1.42 13.21
CA ARG A 114 -11.24 1.54 14.42
C ARG A 114 -9.85 2.13 14.15
N LEU A 115 -9.21 1.74 13.04
CA LEU A 115 -7.94 2.33 12.61
C LEU A 115 -8.11 3.81 12.23
N ARG A 116 -9.20 4.17 11.54
CA ARG A 116 -9.52 5.57 11.20
C ARG A 116 -9.71 6.42 12.47
N GLU A 117 -10.45 5.90 13.44
CA GLU A 117 -10.61 6.57 14.75
C GLU A 117 -9.25 6.79 15.44
N ALA A 118 -8.39 5.76 15.46
CA ALA A 118 -7.05 5.85 16.05
C ALA A 118 -6.14 6.84 15.31
N ALA A 119 -6.34 7.02 14.01
CA ALA A 119 -5.54 7.92 13.17
C ALA A 119 -5.95 9.40 13.30
N GLY A 120 -7.19 9.70 13.75
CA GLY A 120 -7.68 11.10 13.84
C GLY A 120 -7.54 11.81 12.48
N GLU A 121 -6.82 12.92 12.44
CA GLU A 121 -6.61 13.74 11.25
C GLU A 121 -5.44 13.28 10.35
N ALA A 122 -4.77 12.19 10.70
CA ALA A 122 -3.69 11.67 9.86
C ALA A 122 -4.22 11.13 8.53
N TYR A 123 -3.44 11.31 7.48
CA TYR A 123 -3.78 10.81 6.16
C TYR A 123 -3.60 9.29 6.08
N LEU A 124 -4.65 8.57 5.72
CA LEU A 124 -4.64 7.13 5.51
C LEU A 124 -4.71 6.78 4.03
N LEU A 125 -3.63 6.23 3.50
CA LEU A 125 -3.58 5.59 2.19
C LEU A 125 -3.77 4.09 2.37
N PHE A 126 -4.90 3.56 1.89
CA PHE A 126 -5.15 2.12 1.91
C PHE A 126 -4.65 1.45 0.63
N CYS A 127 -3.95 0.33 0.80
CA CYS A 127 -3.37 -0.44 -0.28
C CYS A 127 -3.76 -1.92 -0.14
N GLY A 128 -3.92 -2.63 -1.27
CA GLY A 128 -4.42 -4.00 -1.26
C GLY A 128 -5.77 -4.13 -0.54
N ALA A 129 -6.62 -3.13 -0.63
CA ALA A 129 -7.87 -3.00 0.12
C ALA A 129 -9.09 -3.37 -0.72
N PRO A 130 -10.15 -3.95 -0.12
CA PRO A 130 -11.47 -4.02 -0.75
C PRO A 130 -12.00 -2.62 -1.04
N VAL A 131 -11.97 -2.22 -2.33
CA VAL A 131 -12.14 -0.82 -2.76
C VAL A 131 -13.43 -0.19 -2.22
N LEU A 132 -14.59 -0.82 -2.51
CA LEU A 132 -15.89 -0.27 -2.10
C LEU A 132 -16.06 -0.24 -0.58
N ALA A 133 -15.57 -1.27 0.09
CA ALA A 133 -15.63 -1.35 1.56
C ALA A 133 -14.73 -0.32 2.27
N SER A 134 -13.80 0.31 1.54
CA SER A 134 -12.86 1.31 2.06
C SER A 134 -13.37 2.75 1.95
N LEU A 135 -14.41 2.98 1.13
CA LEU A 135 -14.96 4.32 0.94
C LEU A 135 -15.51 4.90 2.26
N GLY A 136 -15.14 6.16 2.52
CA GLY A 136 -15.45 6.86 3.76
C GLY A 136 -14.54 6.53 4.94
N LEU A 137 -13.54 5.63 4.77
CA LEU A 137 -12.58 5.25 5.81
C LEU A 137 -11.13 5.62 5.45
N ALA A 138 -10.82 5.69 4.15
CA ALA A 138 -9.52 6.08 3.63
C ALA A 138 -9.56 7.49 3.03
N ASP A 139 -8.46 8.22 3.12
CA ASP A 139 -8.25 9.49 2.40
C ASP A 139 -7.77 9.22 0.97
N GLY A 140 -6.99 8.16 0.79
CA GLY A 140 -6.52 7.69 -0.50
C GLY A 140 -6.60 6.18 -0.66
N LEU A 141 -6.76 5.72 -1.89
CA LEU A 141 -6.77 4.31 -2.26
C LEU A 141 -5.78 4.02 -3.38
N ARG A 142 -4.86 3.09 -3.17
CA ARG A 142 -4.12 2.43 -4.24
C ARG A 142 -5.10 1.53 -4.99
N VAL A 143 -5.35 1.86 -6.24
CA VAL A 143 -6.41 1.24 -7.02
C VAL A 143 -5.93 0.19 -8.03
N GLY A 144 -4.65 0.01 -8.19
CA GLY A 144 -4.03 -0.96 -9.09
C GLY A 144 -2.93 -1.80 -8.44
N PRO A 145 -2.39 -2.79 -9.18
CA PRO A 145 -1.17 -3.48 -8.78
C PRO A 145 0.01 -2.51 -8.82
N ASP A 146 1.14 -2.96 -8.29
CA ASP A 146 2.37 -2.18 -8.34
C ASP A 146 2.79 -1.90 -9.78
N VAL A 147 3.16 -0.66 -10.06
CA VAL A 147 3.91 -0.36 -11.27
C VAL A 147 5.28 -1.00 -11.18
N ALA A 148 5.86 -1.31 -12.35
CA ALA A 148 7.21 -1.81 -12.45
C ALA A 148 7.92 -1.05 -13.58
N PRO A 149 9.26 -1.03 -13.60
CA PRO A 149 10.03 -0.37 -14.65
C PRO A 149 10.03 -1.20 -15.95
N TYR A 150 8.88 -1.75 -16.32
CA TYR A 150 8.58 -2.46 -17.56
C TYR A 150 7.07 -2.40 -17.85
N TRP A 151 6.71 -2.55 -19.13
CA TRP A 151 5.32 -2.53 -19.57
C TRP A 151 4.56 -3.74 -19.08
N ASP A 152 5.07 -4.92 -19.39
CA ASP A 152 4.52 -6.22 -18.99
C ASP A 152 5.65 -7.21 -18.73
N ASN A 153 5.40 -8.23 -17.92
CA ASN A 153 6.40 -9.25 -17.64
C ASN A 153 6.23 -10.43 -18.61
N GLU A 154 6.75 -10.27 -19.82
CA GLU A 154 6.62 -11.24 -20.93
C GLU A 154 7.30 -12.59 -20.65
N GLU A 155 8.32 -12.62 -19.78
CA GLU A 155 9.01 -13.87 -19.44
C GLU A 155 8.18 -14.81 -18.56
N ARG A 156 7.08 -14.31 -17.97
CA ARG A 156 6.21 -15.07 -17.09
C ARG A 156 4.82 -15.20 -17.69
N SER A 157 4.67 -16.10 -18.67
CA SER A 157 3.41 -16.28 -19.40
C SER A 157 2.19 -16.50 -18.51
N PHE A 158 2.34 -17.08 -17.33
CA PHE A 158 1.23 -17.24 -16.39
C PHE A 158 0.82 -15.92 -15.70
N TRP A 159 1.68 -14.90 -15.68
CA TRP A 159 1.36 -13.57 -15.16
C TRP A 159 0.68 -12.67 -16.19
N LEU A 160 0.79 -12.97 -17.47
CA LEU A 160 0.17 -12.18 -18.55
C LEU A 160 -1.35 -12.13 -18.43
N ALA A 161 -1.95 -13.19 -17.90
CA ALA A 161 -3.39 -13.25 -17.65
C ALA A 161 -3.79 -12.74 -16.26
N ASP A 162 -2.82 -12.52 -15.36
CA ASP A 162 -3.07 -12.04 -14.00
C ASP A 162 -3.14 -10.50 -13.95
N PRO A 163 -4.34 -9.91 -13.78
CA PRO A 163 -4.50 -8.46 -13.71
C PRO A 163 -3.90 -7.85 -12.44
N THR A 164 -3.45 -8.66 -11.49
CA THR A 164 -2.83 -8.22 -10.24
C THR A 164 -1.31 -8.26 -10.29
N GLY A 165 -0.75 -8.80 -11.35
CA GLY A 165 0.71 -8.86 -11.55
C GLY A 165 1.32 -7.46 -11.71
N PRO A 166 2.54 -7.22 -11.13
CA PRO A 166 3.23 -5.96 -11.28
C PRO A 166 3.52 -5.64 -12.75
N GLY A 167 3.44 -4.37 -13.12
CA GLY A 167 3.71 -3.87 -14.47
C GLY A 167 2.88 -2.64 -14.80
N LEU A 168 3.44 -1.75 -15.64
CA LEU A 168 2.76 -0.49 -15.98
C LEU A 168 1.43 -0.72 -16.69
N ARG A 169 1.34 -1.70 -17.60
CA ARG A 169 0.11 -2.05 -18.31
C ARG A 169 -1.05 -2.36 -17.37
N ASN A 170 -0.80 -3.23 -16.38
CA ASN A 170 -1.84 -3.63 -15.42
C ASN A 170 -2.24 -2.47 -14.48
N ALA A 171 -1.26 -1.69 -14.03
CA ALA A 171 -1.50 -0.51 -13.19
C ALA A 171 -2.35 0.54 -13.94
N LEU A 172 -2.00 0.88 -15.18
CA LEU A 172 -2.76 1.80 -16.04
C LEU A 172 -4.20 1.30 -16.24
N ARG A 173 -4.36 0.04 -16.67
CA ARG A 173 -5.68 -0.55 -16.89
C ARG A 173 -6.56 -0.48 -15.65
N SER A 174 -6.02 -0.90 -14.50
CA SER A 174 -6.77 -0.91 -13.24
C SER A 174 -7.16 0.49 -12.80
N THR A 175 -6.25 1.45 -12.92
CA THR A 175 -6.51 2.85 -12.54
C THR A 175 -7.56 3.47 -13.45
N LEU A 176 -7.43 3.32 -14.77
CA LEU A 176 -8.40 3.87 -15.74
C LEU A 176 -9.82 3.37 -15.47
N HIS A 177 -9.99 2.07 -15.18
CA HIS A 177 -11.30 1.50 -14.84
C HIS A 177 -11.85 1.96 -13.47
N ARG A 178 -11.04 2.63 -12.64
CA ARG A 178 -11.38 3.07 -11.29
C ARG A 178 -11.34 4.59 -11.10
N LEU A 179 -11.16 5.38 -12.17
CA LEU A 179 -11.14 6.85 -12.10
C LEU A 179 -12.43 7.45 -11.53
N TRP A 180 -13.56 6.77 -11.67
CA TRP A 180 -14.84 7.19 -11.07
C TRP A 180 -14.79 7.31 -9.54
N LEU A 181 -13.79 6.71 -8.87
CA LEU A 181 -13.58 6.85 -7.43
C LEU A 181 -13.08 8.24 -7.02
N MET A 182 -12.55 9.03 -7.96
CA MET A 182 -11.94 10.34 -7.67
C MET A 182 -12.91 11.35 -7.02
N GLU A 183 -14.22 11.15 -7.18
CA GLU A 183 -15.24 11.97 -6.50
C GLU A 183 -15.33 11.69 -5.00
N ASN A 184 -14.79 10.57 -4.51
CA ASN A 184 -14.96 10.10 -3.15
C ASN A 184 -13.65 9.91 -2.37
N VAL A 185 -12.53 9.76 -3.08
CA VAL A 185 -11.24 9.41 -2.46
C VAL A 185 -10.09 9.80 -3.38
N HIS A 186 -8.92 10.12 -2.84
CA HIS A 186 -7.72 10.29 -3.66
C HIS A 186 -7.32 8.95 -4.29
N VAL A 187 -7.30 8.90 -5.62
CA VAL A 187 -6.92 7.72 -6.37
C VAL A 187 -5.41 7.68 -6.55
N ASP A 188 -4.77 6.70 -5.93
CA ASP A 188 -3.33 6.45 -6.05
C ASP A 188 -3.04 5.49 -7.22
N PRO A 189 -2.46 5.96 -8.35
CA PRO A 189 -2.10 5.15 -9.50
C PRO A 189 -0.74 4.46 -9.34
N ASP A 190 -0.09 4.62 -8.20
CA ASP A 190 1.30 4.29 -7.89
C ASP A 190 2.32 5.35 -8.35
N VAL A 191 3.59 4.98 -8.32
CA VAL A 191 4.72 5.88 -8.58
C VAL A 191 4.97 6.10 -10.08
N VAL A 192 5.62 7.21 -10.41
CA VAL A 192 6.14 7.52 -11.74
C VAL A 192 7.66 7.33 -11.73
N TYR A 193 8.19 6.72 -12.80
CA TYR A 193 9.63 6.61 -13.02
C TYR A 193 10.14 7.71 -13.94
N PHE A 194 11.15 8.44 -13.49
CA PHE A 194 11.87 9.45 -14.27
C PHE A 194 13.22 8.95 -14.74
N ARG A 195 13.80 7.97 -14.03
CA ARG A 195 15.09 7.37 -14.35
C ARG A 195 15.04 6.56 -15.63
N THR A 196 16.10 6.63 -16.43
CA THR A 196 16.38 5.68 -17.52
C THR A 196 17.17 4.46 -17.02
N ARG A 197 17.95 4.64 -15.96
CA ARG A 197 18.72 3.55 -15.36
C ARG A 197 17.80 2.47 -14.78
N PHE A 198 18.03 1.21 -15.16
CA PHE A 198 17.22 0.05 -14.74
C PHE A 198 15.71 0.24 -15.02
N ASN A 199 15.42 0.84 -16.16
CA ASN A 199 14.07 1.06 -16.64
C ASN A 199 13.95 0.57 -18.08
N LEU A 200 12.98 -0.30 -18.33
CA LEU A 200 12.70 -0.87 -19.64
C LEU A 200 11.51 -0.18 -20.35
N LEU A 201 10.90 0.81 -19.67
CA LEU A 201 9.81 1.58 -20.25
C LEU A 201 10.33 2.49 -21.37
N SER A 202 9.60 2.53 -22.47
CA SER A 202 9.83 3.52 -23.53
C SER A 202 9.51 4.94 -23.05
N PRO A 203 10.02 5.98 -23.74
CA PRO A 203 9.65 7.36 -23.42
C PRO A 203 8.14 7.64 -23.49
N GLU A 204 7.41 6.92 -24.33
CA GLU A 204 5.94 7.04 -24.46
C GLU A 204 5.24 6.46 -23.24
N GLU A 205 5.66 5.28 -22.80
CA GLU A 205 5.10 4.62 -21.62
C GLU A 205 5.36 5.43 -20.34
N MET A 206 6.55 6.04 -20.21
CA MET A 206 6.87 6.95 -19.12
C MET A 206 5.97 8.20 -19.15
N ARG A 207 5.68 8.77 -20.33
CA ARG A 207 4.73 9.89 -20.46
C ARG A 207 3.30 9.51 -20.11
N LEU A 208 2.86 8.30 -20.46
CA LEU A 208 1.53 7.80 -20.07
C LEU A 208 1.40 7.69 -18.55
N GLN A 209 2.42 7.18 -17.89
CA GLN A 209 2.46 7.08 -16.43
C GLN A 209 2.40 8.48 -15.77
N GLU A 210 3.19 9.42 -16.26
CA GLU A 210 3.23 10.80 -15.80
C GLU A 210 1.87 11.50 -16.02
N ALA A 211 1.27 11.32 -17.21
CA ALA A 211 -0.04 11.89 -17.51
C ALA A 211 -1.14 11.35 -16.59
N LEU A 212 -1.12 10.05 -16.27
CA LEU A 212 -2.08 9.46 -15.35
C LEU A 212 -1.94 10.03 -13.94
N ALA A 213 -0.72 10.22 -13.45
CA ALA A 213 -0.47 10.84 -12.15
C ALA A 213 -0.94 12.31 -12.10
N HIS A 214 -0.72 13.07 -13.18
CA HIS A 214 -1.30 14.42 -13.31
C HIS A 214 -2.82 14.41 -13.31
N PHE A 215 -3.44 13.46 -14.03
CA PHE A 215 -4.89 13.36 -14.11
C PHE A 215 -5.53 13.02 -12.77
N THR A 216 -4.94 12.07 -12.03
CA THR A 216 -5.44 11.69 -10.70
C THR A 216 -5.08 12.72 -9.61
N GLY A 217 -4.15 13.62 -9.88
CA GLY A 217 -3.60 14.55 -8.88
C GLY A 217 -2.72 13.88 -7.81
N PHE A 218 -2.50 12.57 -7.92
CA PHE A 218 -1.67 11.81 -6.98
C PHE A 218 -0.27 11.61 -7.57
N LYS A 219 0.70 12.39 -7.08
CA LYS A 219 2.06 12.42 -7.60
C LYS A 219 3.02 11.73 -6.64
N ALA A 220 3.66 10.67 -7.10
CA ALA A 220 4.63 9.92 -6.33
C ALA A 220 5.77 9.41 -7.22
N THR A 221 6.95 9.21 -6.64
CA THR A 221 8.08 8.53 -7.27
C THR A 221 8.80 7.65 -6.26
N SER A 222 9.40 6.55 -6.74
CA SER A 222 10.29 5.71 -5.96
C SER A 222 11.73 5.74 -6.49
N ASP A 223 12.04 6.67 -7.38
CA ASP A 223 13.38 6.79 -7.96
C ASP A 223 14.40 7.23 -6.91
N PRO A 224 15.47 6.45 -6.67
CA PRO A 224 16.55 6.91 -5.83
C PRO A 224 17.19 8.16 -6.46
N PRO A 225 17.32 9.29 -5.71
CA PRO A 225 17.90 10.53 -6.27
C PRO A 225 19.31 10.36 -6.86
N SER A 226 20.06 9.37 -6.35
CA SER A 226 21.42 9.04 -6.85
C SER A 226 21.43 8.32 -8.21
N TRP A 227 20.29 7.85 -8.68
CA TRP A 227 20.16 7.18 -9.98
C TRP A 227 19.70 8.12 -11.09
N LEU A 228 19.23 9.31 -10.74
CA LEU A 228 18.71 10.29 -11.68
C LEU A 228 19.84 11.13 -12.29
N LEU A 229 19.80 11.27 -13.60
CA LEU A 229 20.60 12.24 -14.34
C LEU A 229 20.12 13.68 -14.04
N PRO A 230 20.94 14.73 -14.30
CA PRO A 230 20.54 16.11 -14.05
C PRO A 230 19.21 16.51 -14.73
N GLU A 231 19.02 16.12 -15.97
CA GLU A 231 17.78 16.34 -16.73
C GLU A 231 16.57 15.61 -16.16
N GLU A 232 16.77 14.36 -15.67
CA GLU A 232 15.73 13.56 -15.03
C GLU A 232 15.30 14.16 -13.68
N LYS A 233 16.25 14.72 -12.92
CA LYS A 233 15.96 15.50 -11.70
C LYS A 233 15.12 16.73 -12.00
N GLY A 234 15.48 17.49 -13.03
CA GLY A 234 14.70 18.65 -13.46
C GLY A 234 13.27 18.29 -13.87
N ARG A 235 13.07 17.15 -14.55
CA ARG A 235 11.72 16.63 -14.85
C ARG A 235 10.96 16.25 -13.60
N LEU A 236 11.59 15.56 -12.66
CA LEU A 236 10.97 15.20 -11.38
C LEU A 236 10.57 16.44 -10.58
N GLU A 237 11.44 17.46 -10.50
CA GLU A 237 11.15 18.71 -9.81
C GLU A 237 9.97 19.46 -10.45
N ALA A 238 9.89 19.46 -11.79
CA ALA A 238 8.76 20.05 -12.51
C ALA A 238 7.44 19.27 -12.37
N PHE A 239 7.54 17.97 -12.13
CA PHE A 239 6.38 17.09 -11.90
C PHE A 239 5.77 17.28 -10.51
N LEU A 240 6.58 17.41 -9.47
CA LEU A 240 6.14 17.56 -8.08
C LEU A 240 5.56 18.95 -7.80
#